data_dccfc244a54163077c04a80912565091
#
_entry.id   dccfc244a54163077c04a80912565091
#
_cell.length_a   1.000
_cell.length_b   1.000
_cell.length_c   1.000
_cell.angle_alpha   90.00
_cell.angle_beta   90.00
_cell.angle_gamma   90.00
#
_symmetry.space_group_name_H-M   'P 1'
#
loop_
_entity.id
_entity.type
_entity.pdbx_description
1 polymer ?
#
loop_
_entity_poly.entity_id
_entity_poly.type
_entity_poly.pdbx_seq_one_letter_code
_entity_poly.pdbx_strand_id
1 'polypeptide(L)'
;MPTKARFHPGIILHDHPTFQNRSANDDNLPDLSLRWAFCASSNSGKGVAMLDLLLRHYRGKFDRIYLYSRSASLDKGWDPLRKYIEEVQHVNLDEEPCFFDDFDSKALQQQMDLQMRVAAYAKQAKHAEIPQVLWIFDDLVDDERVMHSNHNVLASLAIRGRHRRQLVG
;
A
#
# COMPACT_ATOMS: atom_id res chain seq x y z
N MET A 1 23.87 14.77 2.18
CA MET A 1 23.55 15.90 1.28
C MET A 1 22.28 15.53 0.54
N PRO A 2 21.23 16.35 0.53
CA PRO A 2 20.02 16.01 -0.21
C PRO A 2 20.33 16.02 -1.71
N THR A 3 20.05 14.93 -2.37
CA THR A 3 20.20 14.76 -3.82
C THR A 3 19.25 15.76 -4.51
N LYS A 4 19.80 16.74 -5.21
CA LYS A 4 18.98 17.67 -6.00
C LYS A 4 18.21 16.89 -7.06
N ALA A 5 16.90 16.82 -6.91
CA ALA A 5 16.02 16.30 -7.94
C ALA A 5 16.32 17.04 -9.25
N ARG A 6 16.61 16.31 -10.34
CA ARG A 6 16.79 16.89 -11.67
C ARG A 6 15.41 17.21 -12.23
N PHE A 7 15.01 18.48 -12.14
CA PHE A 7 13.77 18.95 -12.73
C PHE A 7 13.96 19.38 -14.18
N HIS A 8 12.94 19.15 -14.97
CA HIS A 8 12.88 19.63 -16.35
C HIS A 8 12.82 21.16 -16.36
N PRO A 9 13.61 21.87 -17.18
CA PRO A 9 13.52 23.33 -17.26
C PRO A 9 12.12 23.73 -17.71
N GLY A 10 11.45 24.56 -16.92
CA GLY A 10 10.09 25.03 -17.16
C GLY A 10 9.02 24.52 -16.17
N ILE A 11 9.37 23.63 -15.24
CA ILE A 11 8.45 23.25 -14.14
C ILE A 11 8.70 24.18 -12.95
N ILE A 12 7.69 24.94 -12.58
CA ILE A 12 7.69 25.76 -11.37
C ILE A 12 7.15 24.89 -10.24
N LEU A 13 8.00 24.67 -9.24
CA LEU A 13 7.57 24.00 -8.01
C LEU A 13 6.87 25.02 -7.12
N HIS A 14 5.60 24.81 -6.84
CA HIS A 14 4.91 25.53 -5.80
C HIS A 14 5.14 24.83 -4.45
N ASP A 15 5.51 25.60 -3.44
CA ASP A 15 5.65 25.11 -2.08
C ASP A 15 4.27 24.63 -1.57
N HIS A 16 4.07 23.32 -1.61
CA HIS A 16 2.98 22.71 -0.88
C HIS A 16 3.46 22.36 0.54
N PRO A 17 2.61 22.50 1.57
CA PRO A 17 2.92 21.98 2.89
C PRO A 17 3.08 20.45 2.76
N THR A 18 4.31 20.02 2.56
CA THR A 18 4.66 18.63 2.32
C THR A 18 4.82 17.92 3.65
N PHE A 19 3.92 16.97 3.90
CA PHE A 19 4.27 15.88 4.79
C PHE A 19 5.47 15.16 4.20
N GLN A 20 6.47 14.88 5.02
CA GLN A 20 7.60 14.09 4.55
C GLN A 20 7.10 12.71 4.12
N ASN A 21 7.31 12.37 2.85
CA ASN A 21 7.07 11.03 2.37
C ASN A 21 8.16 10.12 2.96
N ARG A 22 7.78 8.93 3.40
CA ARG A 22 8.76 7.91 3.78
C ARG A 22 9.47 7.43 2.52
N SER A 23 10.78 7.51 2.48
CA SER A 23 11.59 7.00 1.39
C SER A 23 11.84 5.50 1.54
N ALA A 24 12.12 4.82 0.43
CA ALA A 24 12.64 3.46 0.46
C ALA A 24 13.96 3.39 1.24
N ASN A 25 14.41 2.19 1.58
CA ASN A 25 15.74 1.97 2.17
C ASN A 25 16.86 1.93 1.10
N ASP A 26 16.50 2.14 -0.15
CA ASP A 26 17.37 2.14 -1.32
C ASP A 26 17.07 3.39 -2.15
N ASP A 27 18.09 4.23 -2.39
CA ASP A 27 17.97 5.50 -3.09
C ASP A 27 17.57 5.36 -4.57
N ASN A 28 17.66 4.15 -5.13
CA ASN A 28 17.24 3.86 -6.50
C ASN A 28 15.74 3.55 -6.61
N LEU A 29 15.04 3.45 -5.48
CA LEU A 29 13.62 3.12 -5.45
C LEU A 29 12.78 4.38 -5.16
N PRO A 30 11.56 4.43 -5.69
CA PRO A 30 10.70 5.59 -5.50
C PRO A 30 10.22 5.72 -4.04
N ASP A 31 10.02 6.97 -3.62
CA ASP A 31 9.41 7.30 -2.35
C ASP A 31 7.96 6.82 -2.26
N LEU A 32 7.46 6.69 -1.01
CA LEU A 32 6.10 6.24 -0.77
C LEU A 32 5.05 7.21 -1.26
N SER A 33 3.90 6.65 -1.42
CA SER A 33 2.70 6.86 -2.20
C SER A 33 2.90 6.39 -3.64
N LEU A 34 3.36 5.18 -3.77
CA LEU A 34 3.55 4.54 -5.05
C LEU A 34 2.50 3.44 -5.28
N ARG A 35 2.41 3.01 -6.51
CA ARG A 35 1.63 1.86 -6.96
C ARG A 35 2.52 1.02 -7.82
N TRP A 36 2.46 -0.28 -7.60
CA TRP A 36 3.17 -1.25 -8.40
C TRP A 36 2.20 -2.20 -9.07
N ALA A 37 2.53 -2.59 -10.28
CA ALA A 37 1.92 -3.73 -10.96
C ALA A 37 3.04 -4.72 -11.31
N PHE A 38 2.89 -5.94 -10.81
CA PHE A 38 3.81 -7.04 -11.11
C PHE A 38 3.16 -7.92 -12.17
N CYS A 39 3.63 -7.81 -13.41
CA CYS A 39 3.14 -8.60 -14.52
C CYS A 39 4.19 -9.64 -14.91
N ALA A 40 3.86 -10.91 -14.72
CA ALA A 40 4.74 -12.01 -15.06
C ALA A 40 3.92 -13.31 -15.16
N SER A 41 4.45 -14.29 -15.91
CA SER A 41 3.86 -15.62 -16.01
C SER A 41 3.83 -16.33 -14.64
N SER A 42 3.01 -17.36 -14.52
CA SER A 42 2.99 -18.21 -13.32
C SER A 42 4.37 -18.81 -13.08
N ASN A 43 4.74 -18.99 -11.83
CA ASN A 43 6.03 -19.54 -11.39
C ASN A 43 7.28 -18.76 -11.85
N SER A 44 7.14 -17.49 -12.24
CA SER A 44 8.25 -16.63 -12.66
C SER A 44 9.02 -15.97 -11.51
N GLY A 45 8.63 -16.23 -10.26
CA GLY A 45 9.22 -15.58 -9.09
C GLY A 45 8.61 -14.22 -8.73
N LYS A 46 7.45 -13.84 -9.32
CA LYS A 46 6.72 -12.60 -9.04
C LYS A 46 6.53 -12.36 -7.53
N GLY A 47 6.00 -13.37 -6.82
CA GLY A 47 5.78 -13.28 -5.36
C GLY A 47 7.08 -13.10 -4.57
N VAL A 48 8.15 -13.82 -4.96
CA VAL A 48 9.47 -13.70 -4.32
C VAL A 48 10.03 -12.29 -4.50
N ALA A 49 9.97 -11.75 -5.72
CA ALA A 49 10.44 -10.39 -6.00
C ALA A 49 9.65 -9.33 -5.21
N MET A 50 8.33 -9.50 -5.11
CA MET A 50 7.48 -8.60 -4.33
C MET A 50 7.80 -8.68 -2.82
N LEU A 51 7.97 -9.88 -2.28
CA LEU A 51 8.35 -10.05 -0.87
C LEU A 51 9.73 -9.47 -0.57
N ASP A 52 10.72 -9.67 -1.43
CA ASP A 52 12.05 -9.08 -1.28
C ASP A 52 11.96 -7.55 -1.26
N LEU A 53 11.19 -6.99 -2.18
CA LEU A 53 10.97 -5.55 -2.23
C LEU A 53 10.35 -5.02 -0.92
N LEU A 54 9.32 -5.69 -0.40
CA LEU A 54 8.63 -5.28 0.83
C LEU A 54 9.46 -5.49 2.08
N LEU A 55 10.05 -6.68 2.23
CA LEU A 55 10.69 -7.08 3.48
C LEU A 55 12.13 -6.57 3.62
N ARG A 56 12.74 -6.12 2.54
CA ARG A 56 14.09 -5.55 2.52
C ARG A 56 14.07 -4.06 2.21
N HIS A 57 13.63 -3.68 1.00
CA HIS A 57 13.76 -2.31 0.51
C HIS A 57 12.75 -1.35 1.11
N TYR A 58 11.54 -1.82 1.44
CA TYR A 58 10.50 -1.02 2.10
C TYR A 58 10.19 -1.49 3.52
N ARG A 59 11.14 -2.20 4.12
CA ARG A 59 10.99 -2.66 5.51
C ARG A 59 10.77 -1.48 6.47
N GLY A 60 9.71 -1.56 7.27
CA GLY A 60 9.36 -0.52 8.25
C GLY A 60 8.73 0.74 7.66
N LYS A 61 8.41 0.74 6.35
CA LYS A 61 7.82 1.92 5.70
C LYS A 61 6.29 1.93 5.75
N PHE A 62 5.67 0.77 5.94
CA PHE A 62 4.23 0.62 6.06
C PHE A 62 3.85 0.30 7.51
N ASP A 63 2.81 0.96 8.01
CA ASP A 63 2.28 0.72 9.36
C ASP A 63 1.31 -0.46 9.37
N ARG A 64 0.65 -0.72 8.23
CA ARG A 64 -0.23 -1.87 8.01
C ARG A 64 -0.09 -2.40 6.59
N ILE A 65 -0.21 -3.72 6.46
CA ILE A 65 -0.17 -4.41 5.17
C ILE A 65 -1.36 -5.37 5.12
N TYR A 66 -2.19 -5.24 4.11
CA TYR A 66 -3.33 -6.12 3.86
C TYR A 66 -3.13 -6.88 2.55
N LEU A 67 -3.34 -8.19 2.57
CA LEU A 67 -3.23 -9.06 1.41
C LEU A 67 -4.61 -9.63 1.06
N TYR A 68 -5.01 -9.42 -0.17
CA TYR A 68 -6.16 -10.07 -0.80
C TYR A 68 -5.65 -11.05 -1.87
N SER A 69 -5.79 -12.34 -1.65
CA SER A 69 -5.39 -13.40 -2.57
C SER A 69 -6.23 -14.64 -2.32
N ARG A 70 -6.72 -15.29 -3.36
CA ARG A 70 -7.52 -16.53 -3.22
C ARG A 70 -6.83 -17.66 -2.47
N SER A 71 -5.53 -17.57 -2.31
CA SER A 71 -4.71 -18.55 -1.58
C SER A 71 -4.02 -17.95 -0.35
N ALA A 72 -4.47 -16.78 0.12
CA ALA A 72 -3.79 -16.05 1.20
C ALA A 72 -3.57 -16.89 2.46
N SER A 73 -4.54 -17.72 2.85
CA SER A 73 -4.46 -18.59 4.03
C SER A 73 -3.69 -19.90 3.79
N LEU A 74 -3.64 -20.39 2.55
CA LEU A 74 -3.11 -21.70 2.21
C LEU A 74 -1.69 -21.66 1.63
N ASP A 75 -1.33 -20.60 0.96
CA ASP A 75 -0.04 -20.47 0.30
C ASP A 75 1.06 -20.08 1.29
N LYS A 76 1.93 -21.02 1.53
CA LYS A 76 3.13 -20.84 2.37
C LYS A 76 4.12 -19.80 1.80
N GLY A 77 3.98 -19.42 0.55
CA GLY A 77 4.74 -18.34 -0.03
C GLY A 77 4.56 -17.02 0.71
N TRP A 78 3.42 -16.85 1.40
CA TRP A 78 3.12 -15.67 2.22
C TRP A 78 3.59 -15.75 3.68
N ASP A 79 4.12 -16.88 4.13
CA ASP A 79 4.61 -17.04 5.51
C ASP A 79 5.65 -15.98 5.92
N PRO A 80 6.60 -15.58 5.07
CA PRO A 80 7.54 -14.50 5.43
C PRO A 80 6.83 -13.17 5.70
N LEU A 81 5.77 -12.85 4.95
CA LEU A 81 4.98 -11.64 5.18
C LEU A 81 4.17 -11.76 6.47
N ARG A 82 3.56 -12.91 6.72
CA ARG A 82 2.80 -13.19 7.96
C ARG A 82 3.67 -12.98 9.18
N LYS A 83 4.83 -13.64 9.19
CA LYS A 83 5.83 -13.51 10.25
C LYS A 83 6.28 -12.05 10.45
N TYR A 84 6.48 -11.31 9.38
CA TYR A 84 6.85 -9.90 9.45
C TYR A 84 5.75 -9.04 10.11
N ILE A 85 4.49 -9.26 9.75
CA ILE A 85 3.35 -8.54 10.31
C ILE A 85 3.21 -8.83 11.81
N GLU A 86 3.34 -10.08 12.22
CA GLU A 86 3.23 -10.48 13.64
C GLU A 86 4.43 -10.00 14.47
N GLU A 87 5.65 -10.29 14.00
CA GLU A 87 6.87 -10.08 14.81
C GLU A 87 7.41 -8.64 14.74
N VAL A 88 7.24 -7.96 13.62
CA VAL A 88 7.83 -6.64 13.38
C VAL A 88 6.79 -5.51 13.49
N GLN A 89 5.60 -5.71 12.94
CA GLN A 89 4.52 -4.75 13.08
C GLN A 89 3.72 -4.95 14.37
N HIS A 90 3.94 -6.07 15.09
CA HIS A 90 3.26 -6.43 16.34
C HIS A 90 1.74 -6.47 16.20
N VAL A 91 1.26 -6.97 15.06
CA VAL A 91 -0.18 -7.11 14.79
C VAL A 91 -0.61 -8.50 15.24
N ASN A 92 -1.65 -8.58 16.07
CA ASN A 92 -2.32 -9.82 16.40
C ASN A 92 -3.31 -10.15 15.27
N LEU A 93 -2.97 -11.16 14.44
CA LEU A 93 -3.78 -11.52 13.27
C LEU A 93 -5.15 -12.10 13.63
N ASP A 94 -5.35 -12.57 14.84
CA ASP A 94 -6.65 -13.04 15.34
C ASP A 94 -7.60 -11.88 15.64
N GLU A 95 -7.05 -10.73 16.01
CA GLU A 95 -7.82 -9.52 16.33
C GLU A 95 -7.94 -8.56 15.14
N GLU A 96 -6.87 -8.45 14.35
CA GLU A 96 -6.79 -7.61 13.15
C GLU A 96 -6.41 -8.47 11.94
N PRO A 97 -7.38 -9.04 11.21
CA PRO A 97 -7.09 -9.86 10.05
C PRO A 97 -6.44 -9.02 8.94
N CYS A 98 -5.29 -9.51 8.47
CA CYS A 98 -4.52 -8.88 7.39
C CYS A 98 -4.49 -9.71 6.11
N PHE A 99 -4.98 -10.96 6.15
CA PHE A 99 -4.98 -11.91 5.03
C PHE A 99 -6.42 -12.28 4.69
N PHE A 100 -6.80 -12.10 3.44
CA PHE A 100 -8.17 -12.31 2.96
C PHE A 100 -8.15 -13.23 1.75
N ASP A 101 -8.77 -14.41 1.87
CA ASP A 101 -8.90 -15.39 0.78
C ASP A 101 -9.96 -14.98 -0.25
N ASP A 102 -10.76 -13.99 0.07
CA ASP A 102 -11.84 -13.52 -0.78
C ASP A 102 -11.82 -11.99 -0.92
N PHE A 103 -12.25 -11.50 -2.07
CA PHE A 103 -12.37 -10.06 -2.29
C PHE A 103 -13.71 -9.55 -1.77
N ASP A 104 -13.65 -8.77 -0.69
CA ASP A 104 -14.80 -8.05 -0.15
C ASP A 104 -14.62 -6.54 -0.37
N SER A 105 -15.36 -6.00 -1.33
CA SER A 105 -15.34 -4.57 -1.65
C SER A 105 -15.81 -3.68 -0.50
N LYS A 106 -16.70 -4.18 0.37
CA LYS A 106 -17.17 -3.43 1.54
C LYS A 106 -16.11 -3.37 2.62
N ALA A 107 -15.45 -4.49 2.90
CA ALA A 107 -14.33 -4.54 3.84
C ALA A 107 -13.19 -3.62 3.38
N LEU A 108 -12.81 -3.67 2.10
CA LEU A 108 -11.81 -2.78 1.53
C LEU A 108 -12.23 -1.30 1.66
N GLN A 109 -13.49 -0.97 1.36
CA GLN A 109 -13.97 0.41 1.51
C GLN A 109 -13.91 0.88 2.97
N GLN A 110 -14.27 0.03 3.93
CA GLN A 110 -14.16 0.35 5.36
C GLN A 110 -12.71 0.59 5.80
N GLN A 111 -11.77 -0.23 5.33
CA GLN A 111 -10.34 -0.02 5.58
C GLN A 111 -9.86 1.32 5.01
N MET A 112 -10.26 1.63 3.77
CA MET A 112 -9.92 2.92 3.14
C MET A 112 -10.50 4.11 3.91
N ASP A 113 -11.75 4.02 4.35
CA ASP A 113 -12.42 5.08 5.13
C ASP A 113 -11.77 5.25 6.51
N LEU A 114 -11.37 4.14 7.14
CA LEU A 114 -10.58 4.19 8.38
C LEU A 114 -9.24 4.90 8.16
N GLN A 115 -8.51 4.53 7.10
CA GLN A 115 -7.24 5.17 6.77
C GLN A 115 -7.39 6.67 6.51
N MET A 116 -8.46 7.08 5.83
CA MET A 116 -8.73 8.51 5.63
C MET A 116 -8.97 9.25 6.95
N ARG A 117 -9.72 8.65 7.88
CA ARG A 117 -9.95 9.24 9.21
C ARG A 117 -8.66 9.34 10.02
N VAL A 118 -7.84 8.29 9.99
CA VAL A 118 -6.53 8.30 10.66
C VAL A 118 -5.62 9.36 10.07
N ALA A 119 -5.56 9.48 8.75
CA ALA A 119 -4.78 10.52 8.08
C ALA A 119 -5.27 11.94 8.40
N ALA A 120 -6.59 12.15 8.44
CA ALA A 120 -7.18 13.43 8.83
C ALA A 120 -6.84 13.80 10.28
N TYR A 121 -6.95 12.83 11.20
CA TYR A 121 -6.57 13.02 12.60
C TYR A 121 -5.08 13.36 12.74
N ALA A 122 -4.19 12.62 12.07
CA ALA A 122 -2.76 12.89 12.11
C ALA A 122 -2.42 14.30 11.62
N LYS A 123 -3.09 14.77 10.56
CA LYS A 123 -2.96 16.14 10.06
C LYS A 123 -3.44 17.17 11.10
N GLN A 124 -4.59 16.96 11.68
CA GLN A 124 -5.17 17.87 12.68
C GLN A 124 -4.28 17.94 13.93
N ALA A 125 -3.76 16.82 14.37
CA ALA A 125 -2.84 16.71 15.50
C ALA A 125 -1.40 17.16 15.15
N LYS A 126 -1.15 17.63 13.91
CA LYS A 126 0.17 18.08 13.42
C LYS A 126 1.26 17.02 13.57
N HIS A 127 0.92 15.75 13.41
CA HIS A 127 1.93 14.70 13.34
C HIS A 127 2.81 14.89 12.10
N ALA A 128 4.12 14.68 12.26
CA ALA A 128 5.09 14.82 11.17
C ALA A 128 4.87 13.78 10.06
N GLU A 129 4.36 12.61 10.41
CA GLU A 129 4.14 11.50 9.49
C GLU A 129 2.70 11.04 9.51
N ILE A 130 2.19 10.67 8.33
CA ILE A 130 0.88 10.03 8.18
C ILE A 130 1.11 8.53 8.09
N PRO A 131 0.36 7.71 8.86
CA PRO A 131 0.45 6.26 8.76
C PRO A 131 0.24 5.79 7.32
N GLN A 132 1.09 4.88 6.88
CA GLN A 132 1.07 4.32 5.52
C GLN A 132 0.47 2.92 5.55
N VAL A 133 -0.48 2.68 4.66
CA VAL A 133 -1.10 1.36 4.48
C VAL A 133 -0.79 0.86 3.08
N LEU A 134 -0.41 -0.42 3.00
CA LEU A 134 -0.22 -1.13 1.75
C LEU A 134 -1.37 -2.13 1.58
N TRP A 135 -1.99 -2.12 0.40
CA TRP A 135 -2.89 -3.17 -0.05
C TRP A 135 -2.23 -3.95 -1.17
N ILE A 136 -2.16 -5.26 -1.01
CA ILE A 136 -1.64 -6.21 -2.00
C ILE A 136 -2.84 -6.97 -2.55
N PHE A 137 -2.94 -7.02 -3.88
CA PHE A 137 -3.96 -7.77 -4.59
C PHE A 137 -3.24 -8.78 -5.50
N ASP A 138 -3.37 -10.06 -5.19
CA ASP A 138 -2.74 -11.13 -5.92
C ASP A 138 -3.78 -12.12 -6.40
N ASP A 139 -3.69 -12.47 -7.68
CA ASP A 139 -4.53 -13.49 -8.34
C ASP A 139 -6.06 -13.27 -8.23
N LEU A 140 -6.48 -12.01 -8.32
CA LEU A 140 -7.90 -11.61 -8.25
C LEU A 140 -8.49 -11.28 -9.63
N VAL A 141 -7.75 -11.48 -10.72
CA VAL A 141 -8.15 -11.05 -12.08
C VAL A 141 -9.41 -11.76 -12.56
N ASP A 142 -9.63 -13.02 -12.14
CA ASP A 142 -10.79 -13.81 -12.51
C ASP A 142 -12.01 -13.62 -11.60
N ASP A 143 -11.92 -12.72 -10.63
CA ASP A 143 -13.06 -12.45 -9.75
C ASP A 143 -14.00 -11.43 -10.41
N GLU A 144 -15.19 -11.90 -10.83
CA GLU A 144 -16.23 -11.07 -11.45
C GLU A 144 -16.61 -9.87 -10.56
N ARG A 145 -16.54 -10.02 -9.25
CA ARG A 145 -16.81 -8.94 -8.27
C ARG A 145 -15.79 -7.80 -8.38
N VAL A 146 -14.56 -8.14 -8.74
CA VAL A 146 -13.48 -7.17 -8.98
C VAL A 146 -13.71 -6.44 -10.31
N MET A 147 -14.11 -7.18 -11.35
CA MET A 147 -14.20 -6.66 -12.73
C MET A 147 -15.51 -5.91 -13.01
N HIS A 148 -16.63 -6.34 -12.41
CA HIS A 148 -17.98 -5.85 -12.75
C HIS A 148 -18.66 -5.03 -11.64
N SER A 149 -17.96 -4.66 -10.56
CA SER A 149 -18.57 -3.78 -9.57
C SER A 149 -18.82 -2.39 -10.17
N ASN A 150 -20.07 -1.95 -10.21
CA ASN A 150 -20.47 -0.61 -10.67
C ASN A 150 -19.76 0.52 -9.93
N HIS A 151 -19.15 0.23 -8.79
CA HIS A 151 -18.25 1.10 -8.05
C HIS A 151 -16.94 0.36 -7.85
N ASN A 152 -16.14 0.31 -8.91
CA ASN A 152 -14.85 -0.38 -8.86
C ASN A 152 -13.93 0.28 -7.82
N VAL A 153 -13.97 -0.27 -6.59
CA VAL A 153 -13.19 0.23 -5.45
C VAL A 153 -11.70 0.17 -5.77
N LEU A 154 -11.26 -0.87 -6.49
CA LEU A 154 -9.87 -1.00 -6.93
C LEU A 154 -9.46 0.09 -7.92
N ALA A 155 -10.33 0.39 -8.91
CA ALA A 155 -10.08 1.51 -9.82
C ALA A 155 -10.06 2.84 -9.06
N SER A 156 -10.96 3.02 -8.09
CA SER A 156 -10.95 4.20 -7.22
C SER A 156 -9.66 4.30 -6.40
N LEU A 157 -9.19 3.18 -5.83
CA LEU A 157 -7.92 3.12 -5.13
C LEU A 157 -6.75 3.43 -6.07
N ALA A 158 -6.75 2.83 -7.25
CA ALA A 158 -5.72 3.03 -8.26
C ALA A 158 -5.68 4.47 -8.82
N ILE A 159 -6.82 5.12 -9.01
CA ILE A 159 -6.89 6.45 -9.62
C ILE A 159 -6.83 7.55 -8.55
N ARG A 160 -7.60 7.42 -7.48
CA ARG A 160 -7.81 8.47 -6.49
C ARG A 160 -6.94 8.37 -5.23
N GLY A 161 -6.18 7.29 -5.06
CA GLY A 161 -5.34 7.09 -3.88
C GLY A 161 -4.33 8.21 -3.61
N ARG A 162 -3.88 8.95 -4.65
CA ARG A 162 -3.07 10.16 -4.48
C ARG A 162 -3.89 11.36 -3.99
N HIS A 163 -5.09 11.54 -4.52
CA HIS A 163 -5.91 12.73 -4.27
C HIS A 163 -6.57 12.71 -2.88
N ARG A 164 -6.77 11.55 -2.29
CA ARG A 164 -7.32 11.44 -0.93
C ARG A 164 -6.37 11.99 0.15
N ARG A 165 -5.11 12.26 -0.18
CA ARG A 165 -4.21 13.07 0.64
C ARG A 165 -4.49 14.59 0.55
N GLN A 166 -5.13 15.07 -0.52
CA GLN A 166 -5.29 16.50 -0.83
C GLN A 166 -6.70 17.04 -0.59
N LEU A 167 -7.70 16.19 -0.39
CA LEU A 167 -9.08 16.64 -0.23
C LEU A 167 -9.43 16.86 1.25
N VAL A 168 -8.77 17.78 1.90
CA VAL A 168 -9.34 18.60 2.96
C VAL A 168 -8.58 19.94 2.91
N GLY A 169 -9.06 20.85 2.11
CA GLY A 169 -8.81 22.28 2.21
C GLY A 169 -9.97 22.88 2.95
#